data_5f50e33cd1a5b0eae39e076c8999f120
#
_entry.id   5f50e33cd1a5b0eae39e076c8999f120
#
_cell.length_a   1.000
_cell.length_b   1.000
_cell.length_c   1.000
_cell.angle_alpha   90.00
_cell.angle_beta   90.00
_cell.angle_gamma   90.00
#
_symmetry.space_group_name_H-M   'P 1'
#
loop_
_entity.id
_entity.type
_entity.pdbx_description
1 polymer ?
#
loop_
_entity_poly.entity_id
_entity_poly.type
_entity_poly.pdbx_seq_one_letter_code
_entity_poly.pdbx_strand_id
1 'polypeptide(L)'
;VFPGGLTYSGHPIACATAVATIDVMKSEKMVENAASIGEKILGPGLNELAKKHQVIGDIRGAGVFWGVDMVTDRKTREPLAPYGASSPKMNEIVATCKKNGLMPFNNFNRIHMVPPCNISESDAKLGLELLSKSLTEIGL
;
A
#
# COMPACT_ATOMS: atom_id res chain seq x y z
N VAL A 1 -31.01 2.34 15.51
CA VAL A 1 -30.32 1.96 16.77
C VAL A 1 -29.18 1.02 16.44
N PHE A 2 -27.98 1.34 16.88
CA PHE A 2 -26.84 0.44 16.75
C PHE A 2 -27.05 -0.80 17.62
N PRO A 3 -27.13 -2.02 17.07
CA PRO A 3 -27.53 -3.20 17.82
C PRO A 3 -26.37 -3.86 18.60
N GLY A 4 -25.19 -3.24 18.58
CA GLY A 4 -23.99 -3.81 19.20
C GLY A 4 -23.62 -3.11 20.51
N GLY A 5 -23.09 -3.86 21.46
CA GLY A 5 -22.42 -3.38 22.64
C GLY A 5 -20.97 -3.87 22.65
N LEU A 6 -20.02 -3.00 22.96
CA LEU A 6 -18.63 -3.37 23.12
C LEU A 6 -18.32 -3.60 24.59
N THR A 7 -17.91 -4.81 24.95
CA THR A 7 -17.63 -5.19 26.33
C THR A 7 -16.64 -4.27 27.04
N TYR A 8 -15.66 -3.72 26.29
CA TYR A 8 -14.64 -2.81 26.82
C TYR A 8 -14.86 -1.34 26.49
N SER A 9 -16.09 -0.95 26.11
CA SER A 9 -16.43 0.47 25.94
C SER A 9 -16.16 1.26 27.20
N GLY A 10 -15.42 2.36 27.07
CA GLY A 10 -15.06 3.22 28.20
C GLY A 10 -13.99 2.65 29.13
N HIS A 11 -13.31 1.56 28.77
CA HIS A 11 -12.22 1.03 29.58
C HIS A 11 -11.11 2.07 29.78
N PRO A 12 -10.72 2.43 31.02
CA PRO A 12 -9.85 3.58 31.27
C PRO A 12 -8.50 3.51 30.54
N ILE A 13 -7.85 2.35 30.52
CA ILE A 13 -6.56 2.18 29.82
C ILE A 13 -6.74 2.35 28.31
N ALA A 14 -7.79 1.75 27.73
CA ALA A 14 -8.05 1.90 26.30
C ALA A 14 -8.35 3.36 25.91
N CYS A 15 -9.12 4.07 26.72
CA CYS A 15 -9.41 5.50 26.51
C CYS A 15 -8.14 6.35 26.65
N ALA A 16 -7.30 6.10 27.66
CA ALA A 16 -6.03 6.81 27.83
C ALA A 16 -5.09 6.59 26.65
N THR A 17 -4.98 5.36 26.16
CA THR A 17 -4.19 5.02 24.98
C THR A 17 -4.72 5.72 23.73
N ALA A 18 -6.04 5.75 23.54
CA ALA A 18 -6.67 6.43 22.41
C ALA A 18 -6.39 7.95 22.42
N VAL A 19 -6.50 8.60 23.58
CA VAL A 19 -6.18 10.03 23.73
C VAL A 19 -4.71 10.29 23.39
N ALA A 20 -3.79 9.52 23.97
CA ALA A 20 -2.36 9.64 23.69
C ALA A 20 -2.04 9.44 22.20
N THR A 21 -2.68 8.48 21.54
CA THR A 21 -2.53 8.25 20.09
C THR A 21 -2.98 9.47 19.29
N ILE A 22 -4.14 10.05 19.61
CA ILE A 22 -4.64 11.26 18.94
C ILE A 22 -3.69 12.44 19.12
N ASP A 23 -3.14 12.62 20.32
CA ASP A 23 -2.19 13.70 20.60
C ASP A 23 -0.87 13.53 19.81
N VAL A 24 -0.35 12.30 19.68
CA VAL A 24 0.81 11.99 18.83
C VAL A 24 0.49 12.25 17.36
N MET A 25 -0.66 11.79 16.87
CA MET A 25 -1.08 12.04 15.48
C MET A 25 -1.11 13.54 15.13
N LYS A 26 -1.59 14.38 16.07
CA LYS A 26 -1.62 15.84 15.91
C LYS A 26 -0.22 16.45 15.97
N SER A 27 0.57 16.10 17.00
CA SER A 27 1.90 16.68 17.22
C SER A 27 2.89 16.34 16.09
N GLU A 28 2.81 15.12 15.54
CA GLU A 28 3.62 14.67 14.40
C GLU A 28 3.02 15.03 13.04
N LYS A 29 1.84 15.67 12.99
CA LYS A 29 1.14 16.03 11.73
C LYS A 29 0.98 14.85 10.78
N MET A 30 0.63 13.70 11.32
CA MET A 30 0.59 12.46 10.54
C MET A 30 -0.41 12.50 9.40
N VAL A 31 -1.57 13.15 9.57
CA VAL A 31 -2.61 13.26 8.54
C VAL A 31 -2.13 14.13 7.38
N GLU A 32 -1.53 15.28 7.70
CA GLU A 32 -0.97 16.22 6.71
C GLU A 32 0.22 15.59 5.97
N ASN A 33 1.09 14.87 6.67
CA ASN A 33 2.19 14.14 6.05
C ASN A 33 1.67 13.07 5.10
N ALA A 34 0.72 12.25 5.54
CA ALA A 34 0.11 11.20 4.71
C ALA A 34 -0.51 11.79 3.44
N ALA A 35 -1.24 12.90 3.54
CA ALA A 35 -1.82 13.59 2.39
C ALA A 35 -0.72 14.09 1.42
N SER A 36 0.31 14.77 1.95
CA SER A 36 1.42 15.31 1.14
C SER A 36 2.22 14.22 0.44
N ILE A 37 2.58 13.14 1.14
CA ILE A 37 3.31 11.99 0.57
C ILE A 37 2.47 11.31 -0.52
N GLY A 38 1.18 11.15 -0.29
CA GLY A 38 0.27 10.56 -1.28
C GLY A 38 0.16 11.38 -2.55
N GLU A 39 -0.08 12.69 -2.41
CA GLU A 39 -0.27 13.60 -3.53
C GLU A 39 1.01 13.86 -4.32
N LYS A 40 2.15 14.04 -3.62
CA LYS A 40 3.39 14.49 -4.26
C LYS A 40 4.33 13.35 -4.68
N ILE A 41 4.23 12.18 -4.04
CA ILE A 41 5.21 11.10 -4.22
C ILE A 41 4.55 9.79 -4.65
N LEU A 42 3.66 9.21 -3.82
CA LEU A 42 3.12 7.87 -4.10
C LEU A 42 2.21 7.86 -5.33
N GLY A 43 1.25 8.76 -5.42
CA GLY A 43 0.34 8.84 -6.57
C GLY A 43 1.08 9.04 -7.89
N PRO A 44 1.87 10.12 -8.04
CA PRO A 44 2.69 10.34 -9.24
C PRO A 44 3.66 9.19 -9.52
N GLY A 45 4.39 8.71 -8.49
CA GLY A 45 5.37 7.65 -8.64
C GLY A 45 4.76 6.32 -9.10
N LEU A 46 3.63 5.91 -8.54
CA LEU A 46 2.92 4.71 -8.99
C LEU A 46 2.42 4.84 -10.44
N ASN A 47 1.95 6.02 -10.84
CA ASN A 47 1.54 6.28 -12.22
C ASN A 47 2.73 6.18 -13.20
N GLU A 48 3.93 6.66 -12.82
CA GLU A 48 5.14 6.47 -13.63
C GLU A 48 5.55 4.98 -13.70
N LEU A 49 5.44 4.25 -12.60
CA LEU A 49 5.67 2.81 -12.60
C LEU A 49 4.69 2.07 -13.53
N ALA A 50 3.43 2.48 -13.57
CA ALA A 50 2.46 1.90 -14.49
C ALA A 50 2.78 2.17 -15.97
N LYS A 51 3.42 3.28 -16.31
CA LYS A 51 3.91 3.51 -17.67
C LYS A 51 5.04 2.56 -18.04
N LYS A 52 5.93 2.27 -17.08
CA LYS A 52 7.09 1.41 -17.26
C LYS A 52 6.74 -0.08 -17.25
N HIS A 53 5.86 -0.51 -16.35
CA HIS A 53 5.54 -1.90 -16.10
C HIS A 53 4.11 -2.23 -16.56
N GLN A 54 3.97 -2.98 -17.65
CA GLN A 54 2.67 -3.31 -18.25
C GLN A 54 1.79 -4.20 -17.36
N VAL A 55 2.39 -4.89 -16.40
CA VAL A 55 1.69 -5.71 -15.41
C VAL A 55 0.83 -4.88 -14.43
N ILE A 56 1.11 -3.59 -14.26
CA ILE A 56 0.30 -2.69 -13.44
C ILE A 56 -0.93 -2.27 -14.24
N GLY A 57 -2.10 -2.81 -13.91
CA GLY A 57 -3.34 -2.59 -14.64
C GLY A 57 -4.14 -1.39 -14.15
N ASP A 58 -4.17 -1.17 -12.83
CA ASP A 58 -4.91 -0.07 -12.22
C ASP A 58 -4.27 0.38 -10.90
N ILE A 59 -4.44 1.65 -10.57
CA ILE A 59 -3.89 2.27 -9.36
C ILE A 59 -4.99 3.10 -8.73
N ARG A 60 -5.27 2.84 -7.46
CA ARG A 60 -6.29 3.56 -6.68
C ARG A 60 -5.79 3.84 -5.28
N GLY A 61 -6.03 5.03 -4.79
CA GLY A 61 -5.67 5.37 -3.42
C GLY A 61 -5.77 6.84 -3.10
N ALA A 62 -5.47 7.14 -1.85
CA ALA A 62 -5.39 8.51 -1.32
C ALA A 62 -4.43 8.51 -0.14
N GLY A 63 -3.74 9.61 0.09
CA GLY A 63 -2.75 9.70 1.15
C GLY A 63 -1.70 8.61 1.01
N VAL A 64 -1.46 7.86 2.08
CA VAL A 64 -0.52 6.72 2.09
C VAL A 64 -1.23 5.36 1.97
N PHE A 65 -2.44 5.31 1.44
CA PHE A 65 -3.18 4.07 1.23
C PHE A 65 -3.46 3.85 -0.26
N TRP A 66 -2.67 3.00 -0.91
CA TRP A 66 -2.76 2.73 -2.34
C TRP A 66 -2.90 1.24 -2.64
N GLY A 67 -3.76 0.92 -3.61
CA GLY A 67 -3.89 -0.40 -4.20
C GLY A 67 -3.38 -0.39 -5.63
N VAL A 68 -2.53 -1.36 -5.97
CA VAL A 68 -1.94 -1.55 -7.30
C VAL A 68 -2.41 -2.90 -7.81
N ASP A 69 -3.34 -2.90 -8.75
CA ASP A 69 -3.88 -4.13 -9.34
C ASP A 69 -2.94 -4.63 -10.44
N MET A 70 -2.47 -5.87 -10.28
CA MET A 70 -1.64 -6.56 -11.26
C MET A 70 -2.50 -7.34 -12.25
N VAL A 71 -2.19 -7.21 -13.54
CA VAL A 71 -2.96 -7.84 -14.63
C VAL A 71 -2.05 -8.60 -15.60
N THR A 72 -2.61 -9.57 -16.28
CA THR A 72 -1.96 -10.23 -17.43
C THR A 72 -2.12 -9.43 -18.71
N ASP A 73 -3.25 -8.73 -18.85
CA ASP A 73 -3.56 -7.87 -20.00
C ASP A 73 -4.33 -6.63 -19.53
N ARG A 74 -3.82 -5.45 -19.89
CA ARG A 74 -4.46 -4.16 -19.53
C ARG A 74 -5.76 -3.89 -20.28
N LYS A 75 -5.92 -4.41 -21.50
CA LYS A 75 -7.12 -4.15 -22.31
C LYS A 75 -8.31 -4.93 -21.77
N THR A 76 -8.10 -6.20 -21.47
CA THR A 76 -9.12 -7.08 -20.92
C THR A 76 -9.27 -6.91 -19.40
N ARG A 77 -8.25 -6.32 -18.73
CA ARG A 77 -8.12 -6.23 -17.27
C ARG A 77 -8.08 -7.59 -16.58
N GLU A 78 -7.64 -8.62 -17.30
CA GLU A 78 -7.51 -9.95 -16.73
C GLU A 78 -6.52 -9.93 -15.55
N PRO A 79 -6.95 -10.32 -14.33
CA PRO A 79 -6.11 -10.24 -13.15
C PRO A 79 -4.97 -11.25 -13.21
N LEU A 80 -3.80 -10.86 -12.68
CA LEU A 80 -2.61 -11.74 -12.60
C LEU A 80 -2.83 -12.94 -11.64
N ALA A 81 -3.76 -12.83 -10.71
CA ALA A 81 -4.26 -13.92 -9.88
C ALA A 81 -5.78 -13.83 -9.76
N PRO A 82 -6.50 -14.98 -9.78
CA PRO A 82 -7.95 -14.96 -9.68
C PRO A 82 -8.41 -14.55 -8.28
N TYR A 83 -9.66 -14.08 -8.19
CA TYR A 83 -10.27 -13.76 -6.90
C TYR A 83 -10.28 -15.01 -5.99
N GLY A 84 -9.89 -14.83 -4.74
CA GLY A 84 -9.85 -15.90 -3.75
C GLY A 84 -8.60 -16.78 -3.79
N ALA A 85 -7.65 -16.56 -4.72
CA ALA A 85 -6.45 -17.37 -4.86
C ALA A 85 -5.20 -16.53 -5.15
N SER A 86 -4.04 -17.14 -5.07
CA SER A 86 -2.77 -16.59 -5.53
C SER A 86 -2.39 -17.19 -6.90
N SER A 87 -1.37 -16.64 -7.53
CA SER A 87 -0.74 -17.23 -8.72
C SER A 87 0.77 -17.36 -8.53
N PRO A 88 1.43 -18.27 -9.26
CA PRO A 88 2.89 -18.38 -9.21
C PRO A 88 3.58 -17.05 -9.48
N LYS A 89 3.06 -16.27 -10.43
CA LYS A 89 3.65 -14.97 -10.81
C LYS A 89 3.47 -13.91 -9.72
N MET A 90 2.31 -13.86 -9.05
CA MET A 90 2.13 -12.98 -7.89
C MET A 90 3.06 -13.36 -6.73
N ASN A 91 3.23 -14.66 -6.49
CA ASN A 91 4.15 -15.14 -5.45
C ASN A 91 5.60 -14.77 -5.78
N GLU A 92 6.00 -14.86 -7.05
CA GLU A 92 7.32 -14.44 -7.53
C GLU A 92 7.55 -12.93 -7.33
N ILE A 93 6.55 -12.08 -7.65
CA ILE A 93 6.62 -10.63 -7.39
C ILE A 93 6.86 -10.36 -5.90
N VAL A 94 6.05 -10.95 -5.02
CA VAL A 94 6.14 -10.73 -3.57
C VAL A 94 7.48 -11.24 -3.02
N ALA A 95 7.94 -12.41 -3.46
CA ALA A 95 9.22 -12.97 -3.04
C ALA A 95 10.40 -12.08 -3.48
N THR A 96 10.37 -11.57 -4.70
CA THR A 96 11.41 -10.68 -5.23
C THR A 96 11.40 -9.32 -4.53
N CYS A 97 10.22 -8.76 -4.24
CA CYS A 97 10.12 -7.56 -3.40
C CYS A 97 10.78 -7.76 -2.03
N LYS A 98 10.47 -8.88 -1.35
CA LYS A 98 11.07 -9.21 -0.04
C LYS A 98 12.59 -9.39 -0.14
N LYS A 99 13.09 -10.08 -1.15
CA LYS A 99 14.52 -10.23 -1.42
C LYS A 99 15.21 -8.86 -1.60
N ASN A 100 14.54 -7.91 -2.23
CA ASN A 100 15.05 -6.57 -2.46
C ASN A 100 14.84 -5.60 -1.26
N GLY A 101 14.24 -6.06 -0.15
CA GLY A 101 14.04 -5.25 1.07
C GLY A 101 12.69 -4.54 1.15
N LEU A 102 11.76 -4.80 0.24
CA LEU A 102 10.40 -4.29 0.29
C LEU A 102 9.45 -5.40 0.76
N MET A 103 8.73 -5.19 1.85
CA MET A 103 7.73 -6.14 2.37
C MET A 103 6.31 -5.66 1.97
N PRO A 104 5.79 -6.01 0.79
CA PRO A 104 4.45 -5.63 0.39
C PRO A 104 3.41 -6.52 1.08
N PHE A 105 2.26 -5.95 1.40
CA PHE A 105 1.05 -6.72 1.63
C PHE A 105 0.33 -6.92 0.29
N ASN A 106 -0.09 -8.14 0.00
CA ASN A 106 -0.86 -8.44 -1.20
C ASN A 106 -2.14 -9.19 -0.87
N ASN A 107 -3.17 -8.95 -1.68
CA ASN A 107 -4.41 -9.68 -1.65
C ASN A 107 -4.79 -10.07 -3.09
N PHE A 108 -4.75 -11.36 -3.39
CA PHE A 108 -4.88 -11.91 -4.74
C PHE A 108 -3.91 -11.25 -5.73
N ASN A 109 -4.44 -10.52 -6.72
CA ASN A 109 -3.65 -9.78 -7.71
C ASN A 109 -3.31 -8.33 -7.31
N ARG A 110 -3.67 -7.88 -6.10
CA ARG A 110 -3.44 -6.51 -5.65
C ARG A 110 -2.28 -6.42 -4.69
N ILE A 111 -1.36 -5.50 -4.96
CA ILE A 111 -0.35 -5.06 -4.00
C ILE A 111 -0.86 -3.82 -3.28
N HIS A 112 -0.75 -3.81 -1.96
CA HIS A 112 -1.07 -2.66 -1.13
C HIS A 112 0.21 -1.90 -0.77
N MET A 113 0.30 -0.65 -1.22
CA MET A 113 1.34 0.30 -0.82
C MET A 113 0.79 1.15 0.31
N VAL A 114 1.04 0.71 1.54
CA VAL A 114 0.45 1.32 2.75
C VAL A 114 1.55 1.49 3.81
N PRO A 115 2.46 2.45 3.59
CA PRO A 115 3.48 2.76 4.59
C PRO A 115 2.88 3.50 5.79
N PRO A 116 3.63 3.65 6.91
CA PRO A 116 3.21 4.45 8.06
C PRO A 116 2.87 5.90 7.66
N CYS A 117 1.90 6.51 8.36
CA CYS A 117 1.47 7.88 8.08
C CYS A 117 2.57 8.94 8.24
N ASN A 118 3.61 8.64 9.02
CA ASN A 118 4.78 9.50 9.24
C ASN A 118 6.01 9.11 8.40
N ILE A 119 5.82 8.32 7.32
CA ILE A 119 6.91 7.95 6.41
C ILE A 119 7.62 9.20 5.85
N SER A 120 8.95 9.11 5.71
CA SER A 120 9.73 10.16 5.07
C SER A 120 9.56 10.15 3.54
N GLU A 121 9.85 11.29 2.89
CA GLU A 121 9.85 11.36 1.42
C GLU A 121 10.89 10.41 0.80
N SER A 122 12.06 10.29 1.43
CA SER A 122 13.14 9.40 0.97
C SER A 122 12.72 7.94 1.00
N ASP A 123 12.07 7.50 2.08
CA ASP A 123 11.62 6.11 2.23
C ASP A 123 10.44 5.79 1.30
N ALA A 124 9.54 6.77 1.08
CA ALA A 124 8.46 6.60 0.11
C ALA A 124 8.99 6.44 -1.32
N LYS A 125 9.99 7.23 -1.72
CA LYS A 125 10.71 7.10 -3.01
C LYS A 125 11.44 5.76 -3.11
N LEU A 126 12.16 5.37 -2.06
CA LEU A 126 12.84 4.07 -1.99
C LEU A 126 11.87 2.91 -2.18
N GLY A 127 10.69 2.96 -1.55
CA GLY A 127 9.65 1.93 -1.71
C GLY A 127 9.20 1.78 -3.18
N LEU A 128 9.02 2.89 -3.90
CA LEU A 128 8.70 2.89 -5.33
C LEU A 128 9.84 2.31 -6.18
N GLU A 129 11.07 2.70 -5.90
CA GLU A 129 12.27 2.19 -6.59
C GLU A 129 12.43 0.69 -6.40
N LEU A 130 12.26 0.18 -5.17
CA LEU A 130 12.35 -1.25 -4.86
C LEU A 130 11.24 -2.05 -5.54
N LEU A 131 10.02 -1.51 -5.64
CA LEU A 131 8.94 -2.14 -6.41
C LEU A 131 9.31 -2.22 -7.89
N SER A 132 9.74 -1.10 -8.50
CA SER A 132 10.16 -1.06 -9.90
C SER A 132 11.31 -2.02 -10.19
N LYS A 133 12.35 -2.02 -9.33
CA LYS A 133 13.48 -2.94 -9.43
C LYS A 133 13.01 -4.39 -9.42
N SER A 134 12.12 -4.73 -8.49
CA SER A 134 11.62 -6.10 -8.33
C SER A 134 10.83 -6.57 -9.55
N LEU A 135 9.99 -5.72 -10.13
CA LEU A 135 9.26 -6.04 -11.36
C LEU A 135 10.22 -6.21 -12.55
N THR A 136 11.21 -5.32 -12.69
CA THR A 136 12.22 -5.42 -13.75
C THR A 136 13.05 -6.70 -13.64
N GLU A 137 13.44 -7.12 -12.43
CA GLU A 137 14.27 -8.32 -12.19
C GLU A 137 13.59 -9.61 -12.69
N ILE A 138 12.28 -9.65 -12.69
CA ILE A 138 11.49 -10.81 -13.13
C ILE A 138 10.83 -10.63 -14.52
N GLY A 139 11.27 -9.61 -15.26
CA GLY A 139 10.86 -9.37 -16.63
C GLY A 139 9.43 -8.82 -16.80
N LEU A 140 8.95 -8.03 -15.85
CA LEU A 140 7.61 -7.40 -15.86
C LEU A 140 7.65 -5.87 -15.99
#